data_77b2a08fb0fbc1f235345b0c825a23ce
#
_entry.id   77b2a08fb0fbc1f235345b0c825a23ce
#
_cell.length_a   1.000
_cell.length_b   1.000
_cell.length_c   1.000
_cell.angle_alpha   90.00
_cell.angle_beta   90.00
_cell.angle_gamma   90.00
#
_symmetry.space_group_name_H-M   'P 1'
#
loop_
_entity.id
_entity.type
_entity.pdbx_description
1 polymer ?
#
loop_
_entity_poly.entity_id
_entity_poly.type
_entity_poly.pdbx_seq_one_letter_code
_entity_poly.pdbx_strand_id
1 'polypeptide(L)'
;MYLLLFAGVAAYALILMKQRPPLALYEARTKQADYLPLSAVPARQTELLVELEDSDFYTHSGVNLFEIRSAVQRNLGAKKIVYGGSTITMQLAKNLYFRFTHNYLRKAAEILIALALERKLGKERILDFYINIIYFGNGVYGFSDAVRFYFGKPVSALTLNQMFLLACIPPIPTRGNPIQYPEVFERIRNRRLNYIRRKKEPLISQAEAAEIFAHDSSCLDPELRKPDDFTRNYPQTIPFINERFGRFACSDGAPLHHYFGTKTSNRSV
;
A
#
# COMPACT_ATOMS: atom_id res chain seq x y z
N MET A 1 -15.59 -25.13 19.01
CA MET A 1 -15.91 -24.30 17.81
C MET A 1 -14.75 -23.35 17.44
N TYR A 2 -14.29 -22.47 18.31
CA TYR A 2 -13.19 -21.53 17.99
C TYR A 2 -11.87 -22.19 17.62
N LEU A 3 -11.52 -23.33 18.25
CA LEU A 3 -10.29 -24.06 17.96
C LEU A 3 -10.28 -24.63 16.53
N LEU A 4 -11.42 -25.17 16.07
CA LEU A 4 -11.58 -25.69 14.71
C LEU A 4 -11.52 -24.56 13.67
N LEU A 5 -12.11 -23.41 13.97
CA LEU A 5 -12.04 -22.23 13.11
C LEU A 5 -10.59 -21.73 12.99
N PHE A 6 -9.88 -21.62 14.10
CA PHE A 6 -8.46 -21.22 14.10
C PHE A 6 -7.60 -22.22 13.32
N ALA A 7 -7.79 -23.51 13.53
CA ALA A 7 -7.08 -24.57 12.79
C ALA A 7 -7.35 -24.48 11.28
N GLY A 8 -8.60 -24.19 10.88
CA GLY A 8 -8.96 -23.99 9.47
C GLY A 8 -8.27 -22.76 8.85
N VAL A 9 -8.23 -21.64 9.57
CA VAL A 9 -7.51 -20.43 9.10
C VAL A 9 -6.01 -20.68 9.01
N ALA A 10 -5.42 -21.37 9.98
CA ALA A 10 -4.00 -21.73 9.96
C ALA A 10 -3.66 -22.67 8.79
N ALA A 11 -4.47 -23.70 8.58
CA ALA A 11 -4.32 -24.62 7.43
C ALA A 11 -4.42 -23.85 6.10
N TYR A 12 -5.38 -22.96 5.97
CA TYR A 12 -5.53 -22.12 4.78
C TYR A 12 -4.29 -21.24 4.53
N ALA A 13 -3.78 -20.56 5.56
CA ALA A 13 -2.56 -19.75 5.47
C ALA A 13 -1.34 -20.61 5.06
N LEU A 14 -1.19 -21.80 5.64
CA LEU A 14 -0.12 -22.74 5.30
C LEU A 14 -0.21 -23.23 3.85
N ILE A 15 -1.40 -23.55 3.37
CA ILE A 15 -1.63 -23.95 1.98
C ILE A 15 -1.21 -22.84 1.02
N LEU A 16 -1.65 -21.59 1.27
CA LEU A 16 -1.27 -20.44 0.46
C LEU A 16 0.25 -20.26 0.41
N MET A 17 0.92 -20.33 1.56
CA MET A 17 2.38 -20.18 1.63
C MET A 17 3.15 -21.35 1.02
N LYS A 18 2.60 -22.56 1.04
CA LYS A 18 3.18 -23.72 0.36
C LYS A 18 3.07 -23.58 -1.16
N GLN A 19 1.93 -23.14 -1.65
CA GLN A 19 1.72 -22.89 -3.08
C GLN A 19 2.56 -21.72 -3.62
N ARG A 20 2.78 -20.70 -2.80
CA ARG A 20 3.52 -19.48 -3.12
C ARG A 20 4.57 -19.19 -2.04
N PRO A 21 5.72 -19.87 -2.04
CA PRO A 21 6.75 -19.67 -1.03
C PRO A 21 7.26 -18.22 -1.04
N PRO A 22 7.30 -17.51 0.10
CA PRO A 22 7.66 -16.08 0.15
C PRO A 22 9.03 -15.77 -0.45
N LEU A 23 10.01 -16.60 -0.16
CA LEU A 23 11.37 -16.40 -0.67
C LEU A 23 11.42 -16.54 -2.21
N ALA A 24 10.74 -17.54 -2.77
CA ALA A 24 10.66 -17.72 -4.21
C ALA A 24 9.93 -16.55 -4.90
N LEU A 25 8.88 -15.99 -4.26
CA LEU A 25 8.20 -14.80 -4.75
C LEU A 25 9.13 -13.58 -4.72
N TYR A 26 9.88 -13.40 -3.64
CA TYR A 26 10.86 -12.33 -3.51
C TYR A 26 11.95 -12.44 -4.59
N GLU A 27 12.62 -13.61 -4.70
CA GLU A 27 13.67 -13.85 -5.67
C GLU A 27 13.18 -13.70 -7.12
N ALA A 28 11.95 -14.07 -7.39
CA ALA A 28 11.38 -13.86 -8.70
C ALA A 28 11.11 -12.37 -8.98
N ARG A 29 10.74 -11.56 -7.96
CA ARG A 29 10.57 -10.10 -8.13
C ARG A 29 11.89 -9.40 -8.35
N THR A 30 12.97 -9.78 -7.67
CA THR A 30 14.30 -9.19 -7.84
C THR A 30 14.90 -9.37 -9.24
N LYS A 31 14.37 -10.32 -10.02
CA LYS A 31 14.80 -10.59 -11.40
C LYS A 31 13.99 -9.81 -12.47
N GLN A 32 13.02 -9.02 -12.07
CA GLN A 32 12.23 -8.22 -13.00
C GLN A 32 13.01 -6.97 -13.42
N ALA A 33 12.83 -6.54 -14.68
CA ALA A 33 13.55 -5.38 -15.23
C ALA A 33 13.18 -4.05 -14.52
N ASP A 34 11.98 -3.98 -13.96
CA ASP A 34 11.45 -2.81 -13.22
C ASP A 34 11.71 -2.89 -11.71
N TYR A 35 12.43 -3.90 -11.25
CA TYR A 35 12.80 -4.03 -9.84
C TYR A 35 13.72 -2.91 -9.39
N LEU A 36 13.36 -2.26 -8.30
CA LEU A 36 14.14 -1.22 -7.66
C LEU A 36 14.64 -1.74 -6.31
N PRO A 37 15.94 -1.99 -6.13
CA PRO A 37 16.48 -2.41 -4.84
C PRO A 37 16.29 -1.32 -3.79
N LEU A 38 16.04 -1.69 -2.54
CA LEU A 38 15.85 -0.75 -1.42
C LEU A 38 17.01 0.24 -1.29
N SER A 39 18.22 -0.19 -1.59
CA SER A 39 19.44 0.65 -1.59
C SER A 39 19.42 1.78 -2.64
N ALA A 40 18.60 1.67 -3.68
CA ALA A 40 18.43 2.70 -4.69
C ALA A 40 17.28 3.69 -4.38
N VAL A 41 16.52 3.42 -3.32
CA VAL A 41 15.48 4.34 -2.81
C VAL A 41 16.12 5.34 -1.86
N PRO A 42 15.86 6.64 -1.99
CA PRO A 42 16.35 7.62 -1.03
C PRO A 42 15.99 7.22 0.42
N ALA A 43 16.95 7.23 1.33
CA ALA A 43 16.72 6.85 2.74
C ALA A 43 15.55 7.62 3.35
N ARG A 44 15.47 8.93 3.03
CA ARG A 44 14.39 9.80 3.48
C ARG A 44 12.99 9.33 3.03
N GLN A 45 12.87 8.78 1.83
CA GLN A 45 11.62 8.19 1.34
C GLN A 45 11.21 6.97 2.16
N THR A 46 12.18 6.11 2.45
CA THR A 46 11.95 4.89 3.25
C THR A 46 11.54 5.24 4.67
N GLU A 47 12.21 6.21 5.30
CA GLU A 47 11.87 6.73 6.63
C GLU A 47 10.45 7.27 6.66
N LEU A 48 10.08 8.14 5.71
CA LEU A 48 8.74 8.72 5.62
C LEU A 48 7.66 7.64 5.42
N LEU A 49 7.93 6.66 4.57
CA LEU A 49 6.99 5.58 4.29
C LEU A 49 6.77 4.72 5.54
N VAL A 50 7.84 4.30 6.20
CA VAL A 50 7.78 3.49 7.44
C VAL A 50 7.07 4.28 8.53
N GLU A 51 7.45 5.53 8.74
CA GLU A 51 6.84 6.37 9.77
C GLU A 51 5.33 6.55 9.59
N LEU A 52 4.86 6.71 8.35
CA LEU A 52 3.46 6.95 8.06
C LEU A 52 2.61 5.69 7.97
N GLU A 53 3.19 4.53 7.64
CA GLU A 53 2.48 3.27 7.50
C GLU A 53 2.59 2.37 8.73
N ASP A 54 3.75 2.39 9.41
CA ASP A 54 4.07 1.44 10.47
C ASP A 54 5.26 1.93 11.28
N SER A 55 5.08 2.96 12.10
CA SER A 55 6.18 3.62 12.86
C SER A 55 6.97 2.65 13.75
N ASP A 56 6.37 1.54 14.15
CA ASP A 56 7.00 0.50 14.97
C ASP A 56 7.54 -0.67 14.13
N PHE A 57 7.65 -0.51 12.80
CA PHE A 57 8.02 -1.58 11.88
C PHE A 57 9.23 -2.39 12.32
N TYR A 58 10.28 -1.74 12.78
CA TYR A 58 11.51 -2.40 13.18
C TYR A 58 11.46 -3.07 14.57
N THR A 59 10.43 -2.82 15.36
CA THR A 59 10.34 -3.29 16.75
C THR A 59 9.40 -4.48 16.94
N HIS A 60 8.37 -4.64 16.08
CA HIS A 60 7.45 -5.76 16.16
C HIS A 60 7.82 -6.91 15.21
N SER A 61 7.26 -8.10 15.43
CA SER A 61 7.49 -9.30 14.62
C SER A 61 6.36 -9.55 13.61
N GLY A 62 6.06 -8.56 12.76
CA GLY A 62 5.08 -8.65 11.68
C GLY A 62 3.67 -8.17 12.02
N VAL A 63 3.34 -8.07 13.30
CA VAL A 63 2.03 -7.63 13.80
C VAL A 63 2.23 -6.72 15.00
N ASN A 64 1.60 -5.56 14.99
CA ASN A 64 1.55 -4.65 16.14
C ASN A 64 0.20 -4.81 16.84
N LEU A 65 0.18 -5.63 17.91
CA LEU A 65 -1.05 -5.92 18.67
C LEU A 65 -1.60 -4.68 19.37
N PHE A 66 -0.74 -3.77 19.80
CA PHE A 66 -1.15 -2.52 20.43
C PHE A 66 -1.92 -1.64 19.44
N GLU A 67 -1.39 -1.46 18.24
CA GLU A 67 -2.06 -0.68 17.19
C GLU A 67 -3.35 -1.33 16.72
N ILE A 68 -3.40 -2.66 16.60
CA ILE A 68 -4.65 -3.39 16.28
C ILE A 68 -5.70 -3.13 17.36
N ARG A 69 -5.35 -3.28 18.65
CA ARG A 69 -6.27 -3.01 19.77
C ARG A 69 -6.74 -1.56 19.78
N SER A 70 -5.82 -0.63 19.59
CA SER A 70 -6.11 0.81 19.53
C SER A 70 -7.04 1.15 18.37
N ALA A 71 -6.83 0.55 17.20
CA ALA A 71 -7.69 0.74 16.03
C ALA A 71 -9.10 0.18 16.29
N VAL A 72 -9.22 -1.01 16.89
CA VAL A 72 -10.50 -1.62 17.25
C VAL A 72 -11.27 -0.72 18.22
N GLN A 73 -10.63 -0.25 19.30
CA GLN A 73 -11.27 0.62 20.29
C GLN A 73 -11.76 1.94 19.66
N ARG A 74 -10.92 2.59 18.84
CA ARG A 74 -11.27 3.84 18.14
C ARG A 74 -12.41 3.64 17.14
N ASN A 75 -12.42 2.54 16.40
CA ASN A 75 -13.46 2.23 15.43
C ASN A 75 -14.80 1.90 16.11
N LEU A 76 -14.79 1.19 17.24
CA LEU A 76 -15.99 0.96 18.04
C LEU A 76 -16.59 2.26 18.56
N GLY A 77 -15.75 3.16 19.10
CA GLY A 77 -16.19 4.49 19.57
C GLY A 77 -16.76 5.36 18.43
N ALA A 78 -16.15 5.29 17.25
CA ALA A 78 -16.59 6.03 16.07
C ALA A 78 -17.79 5.38 15.34
N LYS A 79 -18.20 4.16 15.71
CA LYS A 79 -19.23 3.33 15.03
C LYS A 79 -18.99 3.18 13.52
N LYS A 80 -17.73 3.27 13.08
CA LYS A 80 -17.29 3.12 11.67
C LYS A 80 -15.81 2.79 11.61
N ILE A 81 -15.38 2.15 10.52
CA ILE A 81 -13.96 1.84 10.29
C ILE A 81 -13.26 3.10 9.79
N VAL A 82 -12.50 3.76 10.66
CA VAL A 82 -11.75 5.00 10.37
C VAL A 82 -10.25 4.79 10.54
N TYR A 83 -9.84 3.92 11.46
CA TYR A 83 -8.46 3.68 11.81
C TYR A 83 -8.02 2.29 11.36
N GLY A 84 -6.84 2.21 10.72
CA GLY A 84 -6.18 0.97 10.37
C GLY A 84 -5.13 0.59 11.41
N GLY A 85 -5.02 -0.69 11.73
CA GLY A 85 -3.95 -1.25 12.57
C GLY A 85 -3.16 -2.30 11.78
N SER A 86 -2.96 -2.10 10.48
CA SER A 86 -2.23 -3.05 9.64
C SER A 86 -0.78 -2.60 9.49
N THR A 87 0.16 -3.48 9.81
CA THR A 87 1.59 -3.27 9.60
C THR A 87 1.98 -3.36 8.13
N ILE A 88 3.17 -2.90 7.77
CA ILE A 88 3.77 -3.09 6.44
C ILE A 88 3.80 -4.58 6.07
N THR A 89 4.17 -5.45 7.00
CA THR A 89 4.21 -6.90 6.77
C THR A 89 2.83 -7.50 6.52
N MET A 90 1.79 -7.04 7.23
CA MET A 90 0.40 -7.43 6.94
C MET A 90 -0.07 -6.93 5.58
N GLN A 91 0.32 -5.72 5.18
CA GLN A 91 0.02 -5.19 3.85
C GLN A 91 0.74 -6.00 2.75
N LEU A 92 2.00 -6.38 2.97
CA LEU A 92 2.74 -7.27 2.08
C LEU A 92 2.02 -8.63 1.96
N ALA A 93 1.65 -9.26 3.09
CA ALA A 93 0.89 -10.51 3.11
C ALA A 93 -0.40 -10.41 2.30
N LYS A 94 -1.17 -9.31 2.50
CA LYS A 94 -2.39 -9.04 1.74
C LYS A 94 -2.11 -8.98 0.23
N ASN A 95 -1.10 -8.24 -0.19
CA ASN A 95 -0.80 -8.05 -1.61
C ASN A 95 -0.29 -9.33 -2.29
N LEU A 96 0.45 -10.18 -1.58
CA LEU A 96 1.00 -11.43 -2.12
C LEU A 96 -0.01 -12.57 -2.22
N TYR A 97 -0.92 -12.68 -1.25
CA TYR A 97 -1.72 -13.90 -1.07
C TYR A 97 -3.22 -13.70 -1.25
N PHE A 98 -3.72 -12.47 -1.16
CA PHE A 98 -5.16 -12.24 -1.19
C PHE A 98 -5.57 -11.31 -2.32
N ARG A 99 -6.60 -11.74 -3.07
CA ARG A 99 -7.28 -10.92 -4.08
C ARG A 99 -8.58 -10.40 -3.46
N PHE A 100 -8.84 -9.13 -3.59
CA PHE A 100 -10.11 -8.37 -3.44
C PHE A 100 -11.22 -8.86 -2.48
N THR A 101 -11.03 -9.89 -1.68
CA THR A 101 -12.01 -10.36 -0.71
C THR A 101 -11.87 -9.63 0.61
N HIS A 102 -12.98 -9.04 1.10
CA HIS A 102 -13.02 -8.38 2.40
C HIS A 102 -13.81 -9.24 3.38
N ASN A 103 -13.15 -10.08 4.17
CA ASN A 103 -13.76 -10.80 5.27
C ASN A 103 -12.80 -10.95 6.47
N TYR A 104 -13.36 -11.26 7.63
CA TYR A 104 -12.59 -11.42 8.87
C TYR A 104 -11.64 -12.62 8.85
N LEU A 105 -12.00 -13.70 8.13
CA LEU A 105 -11.15 -14.89 7.98
C LEU A 105 -9.87 -14.55 7.22
N ARG A 106 -10.00 -13.75 6.16
CA ARG A 106 -8.82 -13.22 5.45
C ARG A 106 -7.92 -12.44 6.38
N LYS A 107 -8.48 -11.55 7.23
CA LYS A 107 -7.68 -10.74 8.16
C LYS A 107 -6.93 -11.59 9.17
N ALA A 108 -7.54 -12.67 9.67
CA ALA A 108 -6.86 -13.63 10.52
C ALA A 108 -5.73 -14.37 9.78
N ALA A 109 -5.94 -14.78 8.53
CA ALA A 109 -4.91 -15.39 7.70
C ALA A 109 -3.77 -14.40 7.37
N GLU A 110 -4.06 -13.12 7.08
CA GLU A 110 -3.05 -12.07 6.91
C GLU A 110 -2.11 -11.97 8.11
N ILE A 111 -2.64 -12.04 9.34
CA ILE A 111 -1.86 -12.01 10.58
C ILE A 111 -0.91 -13.19 10.63
N LEU A 112 -1.41 -14.41 10.40
CA LEU A 112 -0.58 -15.63 10.44
C LEU A 112 0.51 -15.61 9.36
N ILE A 113 0.17 -15.16 8.15
CA ILE A 113 1.13 -15.03 7.06
C ILE A 113 2.16 -13.94 7.38
N ALA A 114 1.77 -12.80 7.95
CA ALA A 114 2.69 -11.74 8.33
C ALA A 114 3.74 -12.24 9.35
N LEU A 115 3.34 -12.98 10.38
CA LEU A 115 4.26 -13.60 11.34
C LEU A 115 5.25 -14.57 10.66
N ALA A 116 4.79 -15.29 9.66
CA ALA A 116 5.63 -16.22 8.92
C ALA A 116 6.56 -15.50 7.92
N LEU A 117 6.12 -14.40 7.30
CA LEU A 117 6.96 -13.55 6.44
C LEU A 117 8.14 -12.98 7.22
N GLU A 118 7.92 -12.46 8.42
CA GLU A 118 8.99 -11.93 9.28
C GLU A 118 10.09 -12.96 9.55
N ARG A 119 9.69 -14.20 9.86
CA ARG A 119 10.64 -15.30 10.12
C ARG A 119 11.42 -15.73 8.87
N LYS A 120 10.81 -15.61 7.68
CA LYS A 120 11.39 -16.13 6.44
C LYS A 120 12.20 -15.09 5.67
N LEU A 121 11.79 -13.83 5.71
CA LEU A 121 12.41 -12.76 4.91
C LEU A 121 13.24 -11.79 5.76
N GLY A 122 12.79 -11.47 6.99
CA GLY A 122 13.34 -10.39 7.80
C GLY A 122 12.96 -9.00 7.30
N LYS A 123 13.21 -7.97 8.11
CA LYS A 123 12.72 -6.60 7.91
C LYS A 123 13.17 -5.98 6.58
N GLU A 124 14.44 -6.09 6.24
CA GLU A 124 15.00 -5.50 5.03
C GLU A 124 14.35 -6.05 3.76
N ARG A 125 14.25 -7.40 3.64
CA ARG A 125 13.60 -8.01 2.47
C ARG A 125 12.10 -7.77 2.43
N ILE A 126 11.44 -7.65 3.58
CA ILE A 126 10.02 -7.28 3.65
C ILE A 126 9.82 -5.89 3.09
N LEU A 127 10.62 -4.91 3.52
CA LEU A 127 10.52 -3.54 3.05
C LEU A 127 10.90 -3.40 1.58
N ASP A 128 11.96 -4.06 1.16
CA ASP A 128 12.40 -4.12 -0.23
C ASP A 128 11.33 -4.73 -1.15
N PHE A 129 10.69 -5.82 -0.72
CA PHE A 129 9.59 -6.42 -1.46
C PHE A 129 8.35 -5.50 -1.48
N TYR A 130 8.02 -4.90 -0.34
CA TYR A 130 6.87 -4.03 -0.18
C TYR A 130 6.93 -2.84 -1.13
N ILE A 131 8.04 -2.11 -1.21
CA ILE A 131 8.20 -0.96 -2.10
C ILE A 131 8.05 -1.32 -3.58
N ASN A 132 8.34 -2.56 -3.94
CA ASN A 132 8.27 -3.05 -5.32
C ASN A 132 6.89 -3.55 -5.74
N ILE A 133 5.94 -3.72 -4.81
CA ILE A 133 4.60 -4.26 -5.13
C ILE A 133 3.44 -3.43 -4.59
N ILE A 134 3.71 -2.42 -3.79
CA ILE A 134 2.65 -1.60 -3.19
C ILE A 134 1.87 -0.82 -4.25
N TYR A 135 0.56 -0.71 -4.03
CA TYR A 135 -0.34 0.00 -4.93
C TYR A 135 -0.40 1.49 -4.62
N PHE A 136 -0.14 2.32 -5.62
CA PHE A 136 -0.16 3.78 -5.54
C PHE A 136 -1.39 4.43 -6.20
N GLY A 137 -2.42 3.67 -6.54
CA GLY A 137 -3.58 4.19 -7.28
C GLY A 137 -3.37 4.19 -8.80
N ASN A 138 -4.42 4.49 -9.57
CA ASN A 138 -4.39 4.60 -11.04
C ASN A 138 -3.80 3.38 -11.78
N GLY A 139 -3.89 2.18 -11.20
CA GLY A 139 -3.27 0.98 -11.79
C GLY A 139 -1.76 0.86 -11.57
N VAL A 140 -1.14 1.80 -10.83
CA VAL A 140 0.31 1.87 -10.63
C VAL A 140 0.73 1.05 -9.42
N TYR A 141 1.68 0.14 -9.62
CA TYR A 141 2.26 -0.72 -8.60
C TYR A 141 3.77 -0.56 -8.54
N GLY A 142 4.33 -0.53 -7.33
CA GLY A 142 5.75 -0.33 -7.10
C GLY A 142 6.18 1.13 -7.13
N PHE A 143 7.21 1.42 -6.34
CA PHE A 143 7.67 2.79 -6.11
C PHE A 143 8.30 3.42 -7.36
N SER A 144 9.09 2.66 -8.13
CA SER A 144 9.72 3.15 -9.36
C SER A 144 8.69 3.65 -10.37
N ASP A 145 7.64 2.85 -10.59
CA ASP A 145 6.58 3.21 -11.52
C ASP A 145 5.72 4.35 -10.98
N ALA A 146 5.52 4.43 -9.65
CA ALA A 146 4.82 5.54 -9.04
C ALA A 146 5.57 6.86 -9.24
N VAL A 147 6.90 6.88 -9.07
CA VAL A 147 7.72 8.09 -9.32
C VAL A 147 7.62 8.52 -10.76
N ARG A 148 7.76 7.59 -11.70
CA ARG A 148 7.62 7.88 -13.13
C ARG A 148 6.24 8.39 -13.48
N PHE A 149 5.21 7.73 -12.95
CA PHE A 149 3.82 8.08 -13.19
C PHE A 149 3.47 9.46 -12.64
N TYR A 150 3.76 9.74 -11.37
CA TYR A 150 3.33 10.98 -10.74
C TYR A 150 4.20 12.19 -11.06
N PHE A 151 5.47 12.00 -11.45
CA PHE A 151 6.42 13.10 -11.59
C PHE A 151 7.25 13.09 -12.89
N GLY A 152 7.17 12.07 -13.72
CA GLY A 152 7.90 11.98 -14.99
C GLY A 152 9.43 11.97 -14.85
N LYS A 153 9.98 11.58 -13.68
CA LYS A 153 11.42 11.69 -13.37
C LYS A 153 12.00 10.42 -12.72
N PRO A 154 13.33 10.29 -12.65
CA PRO A 154 13.97 9.19 -11.93
C PRO A 154 13.83 9.35 -10.41
N VAL A 155 13.89 8.22 -9.68
CA VAL A 155 13.78 8.14 -8.22
C VAL A 155 14.78 9.06 -7.50
N SER A 156 16.02 9.16 -8.04
CA SER A 156 17.09 9.98 -7.48
C SER A 156 16.83 11.50 -7.54
N ALA A 157 15.85 11.96 -8.34
CA ALA A 157 15.54 13.36 -8.52
C ALA A 157 14.32 13.83 -7.72
N LEU A 158 13.82 13.02 -6.79
CA LEU A 158 12.68 13.39 -5.94
C LEU A 158 13.03 14.49 -4.95
N THR A 159 12.17 15.50 -4.85
CA THR A 159 12.20 16.49 -3.76
C THR A 159 11.56 15.91 -2.49
N LEU A 160 11.82 16.53 -1.34
CA LEU A 160 11.23 16.12 -0.07
C LEU A 160 9.68 16.14 -0.11
N ASN A 161 9.10 17.18 -0.72
CA ASN A 161 7.65 17.27 -0.89
C ASN A 161 7.09 16.11 -1.72
N GLN A 162 7.76 15.73 -2.80
CA GLN A 162 7.36 14.60 -3.65
C GLN A 162 7.50 13.27 -2.91
N MET A 163 8.56 13.08 -2.13
CA MET A 163 8.74 11.91 -1.26
C MET A 163 7.61 11.80 -0.24
N PHE A 164 7.27 12.91 0.41
CA PHE A 164 6.18 12.97 1.37
C PHE A 164 4.82 12.69 0.72
N LEU A 165 4.57 13.25 -0.47
CA LEU A 165 3.36 13.00 -1.25
C LEU A 165 3.20 11.51 -1.54
N LEU A 166 4.25 10.84 -2.06
CA LEU A 166 4.21 9.41 -2.33
C LEU A 166 3.98 8.59 -1.07
N ALA A 167 4.58 8.94 0.06
CA ALA A 167 4.35 8.25 1.33
C ALA A 167 2.91 8.42 1.86
N CYS A 168 2.15 9.42 1.38
CA CYS A 168 0.76 9.64 1.75
C CYS A 168 -0.25 8.82 0.95
N ILE A 169 0.11 8.25 -0.21
CA ILE A 169 -0.82 7.57 -1.13
C ILE A 169 -1.22 6.16 -0.66
N PRO A 170 -0.30 5.27 -0.24
CA PRO A 170 -0.57 3.84 -0.07
C PRO A 170 -1.73 3.46 0.85
N PRO A 171 -2.04 4.17 1.95
CA PRO A 171 -3.14 3.79 2.83
C PRO A 171 -4.52 3.90 2.22
N ILE A 172 -4.69 4.83 1.29
CA ILE A 172 -5.96 5.14 0.64
C ILE A 172 -5.80 5.47 -0.85
N PRO A 173 -5.18 4.57 -1.62
CA PRO A 173 -4.74 4.86 -2.98
C PRO A 173 -5.89 5.17 -3.96
N THR A 174 -7.12 4.75 -3.62
CA THR A 174 -8.31 4.97 -4.45
C THR A 174 -9.07 6.21 -4.00
N ARG A 175 -9.44 6.28 -2.70
CA ARG A 175 -10.29 7.37 -2.17
C ARG A 175 -9.53 8.65 -1.85
N GLY A 176 -8.22 8.56 -1.67
CA GLY A 176 -7.30 9.67 -1.45
C GLY A 176 -6.32 9.81 -2.61
N ASN A 177 -6.77 9.54 -3.83
CA ASN A 177 -5.94 9.69 -5.02
C ASN A 177 -5.71 11.17 -5.32
N PRO A 178 -4.44 11.62 -5.46
CA PRO A 178 -4.14 13.04 -5.64
C PRO A 178 -4.64 13.63 -6.97
N ILE A 179 -4.88 12.77 -7.98
CA ILE A 179 -5.37 13.18 -9.30
C ILE A 179 -6.90 13.22 -9.30
N GLN A 180 -7.54 12.15 -8.81
CA GLN A 180 -8.99 12.01 -8.86
C GLN A 180 -9.71 12.81 -7.76
N TYR A 181 -9.07 12.95 -6.59
CA TYR A 181 -9.64 13.60 -5.41
C TYR A 181 -8.62 14.53 -4.72
N PRO A 182 -8.12 15.57 -5.40
CA PRO A 182 -7.03 16.42 -4.90
C PRO A 182 -7.35 17.06 -3.55
N GLU A 183 -8.56 17.57 -3.34
CA GLU A 183 -8.96 18.18 -2.06
C GLU A 183 -9.00 17.17 -0.90
N VAL A 184 -9.40 15.91 -1.18
CA VAL A 184 -9.39 14.84 -0.17
C VAL A 184 -7.96 14.49 0.15
N PHE A 185 -7.12 14.37 -0.87
CA PHE A 185 -5.70 14.06 -0.72
C PHE A 185 -4.98 15.14 0.10
N GLU A 186 -5.17 16.43 -0.19
CA GLU A 186 -4.55 17.51 0.55
C GLU A 186 -4.95 17.53 2.04
N ARG A 187 -6.21 17.22 2.36
CA ARG A 187 -6.64 17.08 3.76
C ARG A 187 -5.91 15.93 4.47
N ILE A 188 -5.68 14.82 3.77
CA ILE A 188 -4.96 13.67 4.31
C ILE A 188 -3.49 14.01 4.49
N ARG A 189 -2.86 14.57 3.48
CA ARG A 189 -1.48 15.02 3.46
C ARG A 189 -1.19 15.97 4.63
N ASN A 190 -2.00 16.99 4.80
CA ASN A 190 -1.88 17.97 5.88
C ASN A 190 -2.08 17.34 7.27
N ARG A 191 -3.01 16.38 7.41
CA ARG A 191 -3.19 15.63 8.66
C ARG A 191 -1.95 14.79 8.98
N ARG A 192 -1.36 14.11 8.00
CA ARG A 192 -0.16 13.29 8.17
C ARG A 192 1.06 14.15 8.50
N LEU A 193 1.22 15.29 7.83
CA LEU A 193 2.28 16.23 8.14
C LEU A 193 2.16 16.75 9.59
N ASN A 194 0.96 17.13 10.01
CA ASN A 194 0.72 17.54 11.40
C ASN A 194 0.97 16.41 12.41
N TYR A 195 0.69 15.16 12.04
CA TYR A 195 0.98 14.00 12.89
C TYR A 195 2.48 13.85 13.14
N ILE A 196 3.32 13.82 12.08
CA ILE A 196 4.77 13.64 12.23
C ILE A 196 5.43 14.83 12.96
N ARG A 197 4.95 16.05 12.75
CA ARG A 197 5.46 17.25 13.45
C ARG A 197 5.22 17.27 14.95
N ARG A 198 4.13 16.62 15.41
CA ARG A 198 3.72 16.61 16.83
C ARG A 198 4.35 15.49 17.62
N LYS A 199 5.13 14.61 17.01
CA LYS A 199 5.86 13.59 17.72
C LYS A 199 6.92 14.22 18.62
N LYS A 200 7.25 13.54 19.71
CA LYS A 200 8.31 13.97 20.66
C LYS A 200 9.66 14.10 19.96
N GLU A 201 9.92 13.18 19.04
CA GLU A 201 11.07 13.18 18.15
C GLU A 201 10.56 13.23 16.70
N PRO A 202 10.38 14.44 16.13
CA PRO A 202 9.80 14.56 14.82
C PRO A 202 10.80 14.12 13.74
N LEU A 203 10.34 13.30 12.81
CA LEU A 203 11.15 12.84 11.67
C LEU A 203 11.52 13.99 10.74
N ILE A 204 10.72 15.05 10.68
CA ILE A 204 10.94 16.24 9.85
C ILE A 204 11.13 17.49 10.73
N SER A 205 12.07 18.34 10.38
CA SER A 205 12.31 19.63 11.02
C SER A 205 11.17 20.62 10.72
N GLN A 206 11.15 21.75 11.43
CA GLN A 206 10.18 22.82 11.15
C GLN A 206 10.38 23.43 9.76
N ALA A 207 11.65 23.56 9.30
CA ALA A 207 11.96 24.07 7.97
C ALA A 207 11.48 23.12 6.86
N GLU A 208 11.76 21.83 6.98
CA GLU A 208 11.24 20.81 6.05
C GLU A 208 9.72 20.75 6.01
N ALA A 209 9.08 20.89 7.17
CA ALA A 209 7.62 20.94 7.23
C ALA A 209 7.06 22.19 6.54
N ALA A 210 7.72 23.34 6.67
CA ALA A 210 7.34 24.56 5.96
C ALA A 210 7.51 24.40 4.44
N GLU A 211 8.59 23.78 3.99
CA GLU A 211 8.80 23.44 2.58
C GLU A 211 7.69 22.54 2.05
N ILE A 212 7.33 21.47 2.78
CA ILE A 212 6.24 20.57 2.40
C ILE A 212 4.89 21.31 2.37
N PHE A 213 4.62 22.24 3.30
CA PHE A 213 3.40 23.03 3.30
C PHE A 213 3.32 24.05 2.15
N ALA A 214 4.44 24.63 1.76
CA ALA A 214 4.51 25.62 0.69
C ALA A 214 4.19 25.01 -0.69
N HIS A 215 4.31 23.69 -0.82
CA HIS A 215 4.06 22.97 -2.06
C HIS A 215 2.86 22.04 -1.87
N ASP A 216 1.80 22.26 -2.62
CA ASP A 216 0.64 21.38 -2.73
C ASP A 216 0.88 20.26 -3.76
N SER A 217 -0.18 19.55 -4.16
CA SER A 217 -0.13 18.56 -5.23
C SER A 217 0.15 19.12 -6.64
N SER A 218 0.40 20.44 -6.78
CA SER A 218 0.79 21.06 -8.05
C SER A 218 2.13 20.55 -8.59
N CYS A 219 2.93 19.89 -7.75
CA CYS A 219 4.16 19.22 -8.17
C CYS A 219 3.95 17.95 -9.00
N LEU A 220 2.70 17.48 -9.15
CA LEU A 220 2.34 16.40 -10.07
C LEU A 220 2.56 16.83 -11.51
N ASP A 221 2.95 15.89 -12.35
CA ASP A 221 3.13 16.16 -13.78
C ASP A 221 1.84 16.72 -14.38
N PRO A 222 1.88 17.90 -15.03
CA PRO A 222 0.70 18.53 -15.61
C PRO A 222 -0.01 17.67 -16.67
N GLU A 223 0.73 16.84 -17.40
CA GLU A 223 0.17 15.92 -18.39
C GLU A 223 -0.76 14.88 -17.76
N LEU A 224 -0.54 14.55 -16.49
CA LEU A 224 -1.35 13.59 -15.73
C LEU A 224 -2.71 14.12 -15.29
N ARG A 225 -2.97 15.41 -15.43
CA ARG A 225 -4.25 16.03 -15.04
C ARG A 225 -5.35 15.84 -16.09
N LYS A 226 -5.05 15.22 -17.22
CA LYS A 226 -6.04 14.92 -18.27
C LYS A 226 -6.69 13.56 -17.98
N PRO A 227 -8.02 13.48 -17.72
CA PRO A 227 -8.67 12.24 -17.24
C PRO A 227 -8.69 11.07 -18.24
N ASP A 228 -8.45 11.32 -19.53
CA ASP A 228 -8.88 10.39 -20.60
C ASP A 228 -7.82 9.38 -21.04
N ASP A 229 -6.56 9.47 -20.60
CA ASP A 229 -5.46 8.62 -21.12
C ASP A 229 -4.95 7.51 -20.18
N PHE A 230 -5.44 7.49 -18.95
CA PHE A 230 -4.85 6.67 -17.87
C PHE A 230 -5.17 5.18 -17.94
N THR A 231 -6.22 4.80 -18.62
CA THR A 231 -6.65 3.39 -18.69
C THR A 231 -5.94 2.59 -19.79
N ARG A 232 -5.25 3.24 -20.71
CA ARG A 232 -4.74 2.58 -21.92
C ARG A 232 -3.31 2.05 -21.86
N ASN A 233 -2.43 2.64 -21.04
CA ASN A 233 -0.98 2.40 -21.12
C ASN A 233 -0.33 1.70 -19.92
N TYR A 234 -1.05 1.46 -18.82
CA TYR A 234 -0.50 0.71 -17.68
C TYR A 234 -1.20 -0.64 -17.57
N PRO A 235 -0.47 -1.75 -17.53
CA PRO A 235 -1.07 -3.06 -17.35
C PRO A 235 -1.79 -3.09 -16.02
N GLN A 236 -3.09 -3.34 -16.06
CA GLN A 236 -3.99 -3.35 -14.87
C GLN A 236 -3.76 -4.53 -13.93
N THR A 237 -2.66 -5.22 -14.08
CA THR A 237 -2.29 -6.38 -13.28
C THR A 237 -0.83 -6.27 -12.92
N ILE A 238 -0.46 -6.66 -11.73
CA ILE A 238 0.93 -6.94 -11.41
C ILE A 238 1.34 -8.09 -12.35
N PRO A 239 2.10 -7.83 -13.45
CA PRO A 239 2.39 -8.87 -14.45
C PRO A 239 3.04 -10.09 -13.83
N PHE A 240 3.85 -9.85 -12.82
CA PHE A 240 4.57 -10.81 -12.02
C PHE A 240 3.69 -11.87 -11.34
N ILE A 241 2.51 -11.50 -10.84
CA ILE A 241 1.62 -12.45 -10.14
C ILE A 241 0.82 -13.28 -11.15
N ASN A 242 0.53 -12.75 -12.34
CA ASN A 242 -0.32 -13.42 -13.33
C ASN A 242 0.42 -14.32 -14.31
N GLU A 243 1.63 -13.96 -14.79
CA GLU A 243 2.27 -14.70 -15.87
C GLU A 243 2.93 -16.01 -15.44
N ARG A 244 3.41 -16.11 -14.22
CA ARG A 244 4.18 -17.27 -13.77
C ARG A 244 3.39 -18.29 -12.93
N PHE A 245 2.24 -17.90 -12.38
CA PHE A 245 1.42 -18.76 -11.51
C PHE A 245 0.13 -19.26 -12.12
N GLY A 246 0.04 -19.24 -13.46
CA GLY A 246 -1.08 -19.78 -14.23
C GLY A 246 -2.33 -18.90 -14.11
N ARG A 247 -2.96 -18.68 -15.23
CA ARG A 247 -4.25 -18.04 -15.36
C ARG A 247 -5.26 -18.66 -14.38
N PHE A 248 -5.42 -18.08 -13.22
CA PHE A 248 -6.71 -18.11 -12.58
C PHE A 248 -7.54 -17.01 -13.26
N ALA A 249 -7.99 -17.33 -14.46
CA ALA A 249 -9.00 -16.56 -15.13
C ALA A 249 -10.20 -16.45 -14.18
N CYS A 250 -10.71 -15.23 -14.00
CA CYS A 250 -12.13 -15.11 -13.76
C CYS A 250 -12.79 -15.86 -14.91
N SER A 251 -13.64 -16.83 -14.62
CA SER A 251 -14.33 -17.68 -15.58
C SER A 251 -15.21 -16.93 -16.59
N ASP A 252 -15.29 -15.63 -16.50
CA ASP A 252 -16.31 -14.83 -17.15
C ASP A 252 -15.75 -13.76 -18.11
N GLY A 253 -14.43 -13.68 -18.35
CA GLY A 253 -13.85 -12.81 -19.37
C GLY A 253 -14.25 -11.32 -19.32
N ALA A 254 -14.90 -10.86 -18.24
CA ALA A 254 -15.43 -9.52 -18.13
C ALA A 254 -14.32 -8.53 -17.73
N PRO A 255 -14.17 -7.40 -18.44
CA PRO A 255 -13.24 -6.35 -18.06
C PRO A 255 -13.63 -5.78 -16.70
N LEU A 256 -12.63 -5.43 -15.86
CA LEU A 256 -12.74 -4.96 -14.48
C LEU A 256 -13.67 -3.73 -14.25
N HIS A 257 -14.18 -3.12 -15.31
CA HIS A 257 -15.15 -2.02 -15.27
C HIS A 257 -16.50 -2.37 -14.61
N HIS A 258 -16.89 -3.65 -14.55
CA HIS A 258 -18.19 -4.04 -13.97
C HIS A 258 -18.21 -4.19 -12.44
N TYR A 259 -17.05 -4.18 -11.76
CA TYR A 259 -17.00 -4.31 -10.31
C TYR A 259 -16.92 -2.99 -9.54
N PHE A 260 -16.77 -1.88 -10.24
CA PHE A 260 -16.89 -0.53 -9.66
C PHE A 260 -18.25 0.06 -10.06
N GLY A 261 -19.32 -0.47 -9.46
CA GLY A 261 -20.66 0.03 -9.65
C GLY A 261 -20.75 1.52 -9.32
N THR A 262 -20.75 2.37 -10.35
CA THR A 262 -21.30 3.71 -10.28
C THR A 262 -22.80 3.57 -10.02
N LYS A 263 -23.23 3.66 -8.77
CA LYS A 263 -24.61 4.03 -8.46
C LYS A 263 -24.79 5.49 -8.85
N THR A 264 -25.06 5.75 -10.11
CA THR A 264 -25.75 6.95 -10.52
C THR A 264 -27.16 6.87 -9.95
N SER A 265 -27.43 7.61 -8.89
CA SER A 265 -28.78 7.85 -8.44
C SER A 265 -29.45 8.77 -9.46
N ASN A 266 -30.19 8.21 -10.41
CA ASN A 266 -31.26 8.93 -11.05
C ASN A 266 -32.34 9.20 -9.99
N ARG A 267 -32.42 10.42 -9.52
CA ARG A 267 -33.66 11.01 -9.03
C ARG A 267 -34.17 11.95 -10.09
N SER A 268 -35.11 11.50 -10.86
CA SER A 268 -36.01 12.33 -11.65
C SER A 268 -37.28 12.58 -10.80
N VAL A 269 -37.69 13.85 -10.80
CA VAL A 269 -38.90 14.52 -10.33
C VAL A 269 -39.03 14.63 -8.83
#